data_2a9d2b612a0712cae837bd10532f7aca
#
_entry.id   2a9d2b612a0712cae837bd10532f7aca
#
_cell.length_a   1.000
_cell.length_b   1.000
_cell.length_c   1.000
_cell.angle_alpha   90.00
_cell.angle_beta   90.00
_cell.angle_gamma   90.00
#
_symmetry.space_group_name_H-M   'P 1'
#
loop_
_entity.id
_entity.type
_entity.pdbx_description
1 polymer ?
#
loop_
_entity_poly.entity_id
_entity_poly.type
_entity_poly.pdbx_seq_one_letter_code
_entity_poly.pdbx_strand_id
1 'polypeptide(L)'
;MSKRALSLALVLLALAMLTAPLARADEITDQMERGLKLYKQGKLSEALGEVEVASTLMRQKKAESLEAVFPAPPAGWTADKAETQALAKVFMGGGITASRVYKQQRGKGRVKLEVVSDSPLMQGVAMLLTNPMLVQSAPGAKLIRLGEGNALLTVQGEGRADVQLVVDGKVLLRAEASGLEQAAETAKEFAAMLDLDKLRQLAK
;
A
#
# COMPACT_ATOMS: atom_id res chain seq x y z
N MET A 1 -15.33 8.66 -58.77
CA MET A 1 -14.39 7.95 -57.85
C MET A 1 -14.09 6.59 -58.47
N SER A 2 -12.84 6.34 -58.81
CA SER A 2 -12.46 5.14 -59.55
C SER A 2 -12.52 3.90 -58.64
N LYS A 3 -13.01 2.76 -59.21
CA LYS A 3 -13.11 1.46 -58.49
C LYS A 3 -11.77 1.05 -57.80
N ARG A 4 -10.64 1.54 -58.31
CA ARG A 4 -9.30 1.34 -57.72
C ARG A 4 -9.09 2.07 -56.42
N ALA A 5 -9.68 3.26 -56.22
CA ALA A 5 -9.58 4.02 -54.96
C ALA A 5 -10.42 3.36 -53.84
N LEU A 6 -11.54 2.78 -54.18
CA LEU A 6 -12.40 2.06 -53.24
C LEU A 6 -11.76 0.75 -52.77
N SER A 7 -11.06 0.03 -53.66
CA SER A 7 -10.35 -1.21 -53.30
C SER A 7 -9.15 -0.93 -52.41
N LEU A 8 -8.40 0.19 -52.62
CA LEU A 8 -7.27 0.57 -51.78
C LEU A 8 -7.71 0.96 -50.38
N ALA A 9 -8.83 1.68 -50.24
CA ALA A 9 -9.43 2.07 -48.96
C ALA A 9 -9.89 0.86 -48.14
N LEU A 10 -10.44 -0.18 -48.79
CA LEU A 10 -10.87 -1.41 -48.12
C LEU A 10 -9.70 -2.25 -47.61
N VAL A 11 -8.59 -2.31 -48.38
CA VAL A 11 -7.36 -3.01 -47.94
C VAL A 11 -6.66 -2.30 -46.79
N LEU A 12 -6.64 -0.97 -46.78
CA LEU A 12 -6.10 -0.18 -45.66
C LEU A 12 -6.96 -0.31 -44.39
N LEU A 13 -8.28 -0.40 -44.53
CA LEU A 13 -9.18 -0.62 -43.38
C LEU A 13 -9.05 -2.03 -42.80
N ALA A 14 -8.81 -3.04 -43.62
CA ALA A 14 -8.56 -4.41 -43.17
C ALA A 14 -7.21 -4.55 -42.48
N LEU A 15 -6.19 -3.80 -42.90
CA LEU A 15 -4.86 -3.82 -42.27
C LEU A 15 -4.87 -3.12 -40.92
N ALA A 16 -5.71 -2.10 -40.70
CA ALA A 16 -5.86 -1.40 -39.44
C ALA A 16 -6.56 -2.25 -38.35
N MET A 17 -7.34 -3.28 -38.75
CA MET A 17 -7.97 -4.19 -37.78
C MET A 17 -7.03 -5.31 -37.26
N LEU A 18 -5.85 -5.51 -37.88
CA LEU A 18 -4.88 -6.51 -37.42
C LEU A 18 -3.95 -6.01 -36.28
N THR A 19 -4.05 -4.73 -35.93
CA THR A 19 -3.31 -4.17 -34.79
C THR A 19 -4.18 -4.06 -33.53
N ALA A 20 -5.10 -5.02 -33.32
CA ALA A 20 -5.67 -5.19 -31.99
C ALA A 20 -4.46 -5.41 -31.03
N PRO A 21 -4.28 -4.62 -29.97
CA PRO A 21 -3.28 -4.94 -28.98
C PRO A 21 -3.60 -6.35 -28.50
N LEU A 22 -2.72 -7.31 -28.81
CA LEU A 22 -2.70 -8.59 -28.12
C LEU A 22 -2.74 -8.21 -26.65
N ALA A 23 -3.87 -8.46 -25.98
CA ALA A 23 -3.99 -8.30 -24.55
C ALA A 23 -2.83 -9.12 -23.98
N ARG A 24 -1.77 -8.42 -23.56
CA ARG A 24 -0.63 -9.06 -22.91
C ARG A 24 -1.24 -9.74 -21.71
N ALA A 25 -1.28 -11.07 -21.73
CA ALA A 25 -1.64 -11.82 -20.55
C ALA A 25 -0.80 -11.26 -19.40
N ASP A 26 -1.44 -10.96 -18.30
CA ASP A 26 -0.75 -10.44 -17.12
C ASP A 26 0.32 -11.48 -16.76
N GLU A 27 1.58 -11.05 -16.66
CA GLU A 27 2.73 -11.93 -16.36
C GLU A 27 2.45 -12.86 -15.18
N ILE A 28 1.67 -12.40 -14.22
CA ILE A 28 1.21 -13.19 -13.07
C ILE A 28 0.34 -14.36 -13.53
N THR A 29 -0.61 -14.12 -14.42
CA THR A 29 -1.50 -15.13 -14.98
C THR A 29 -0.69 -16.18 -15.74
N ASP A 30 0.25 -15.75 -16.59
CA ASP A 30 1.12 -16.65 -17.35
C ASP A 30 1.96 -17.56 -16.43
N GLN A 31 2.50 -17.03 -15.33
CA GLN A 31 3.26 -17.80 -14.36
C GLN A 31 2.38 -18.82 -13.64
N MET A 32 1.16 -18.43 -13.26
CA MET A 32 0.21 -19.35 -12.61
C MET A 32 -0.21 -20.48 -13.54
N GLU A 33 -0.48 -20.18 -14.83
CA GLU A 33 -0.85 -21.20 -15.82
C GLU A 33 0.29 -22.17 -16.10
N ARG A 34 1.54 -21.67 -16.19
CA ARG A 34 2.72 -22.54 -16.30
C ARG A 34 2.89 -23.46 -15.09
N GLY A 35 2.75 -22.90 -13.89
CA GLY A 35 2.78 -23.69 -12.65
C GLY A 35 1.71 -24.78 -12.61
N LEU A 36 0.47 -24.44 -12.98
CA LEU A 36 -0.63 -25.41 -13.06
C LEU A 36 -0.36 -26.52 -14.09
N LYS A 37 0.19 -26.16 -15.26
CA LYS A 37 0.55 -27.13 -16.31
C LYS A 37 1.64 -28.10 -15.82
N LEU A 38 2.68 -27.59 -15.18
CA LEU A 38 3.77 -28.41 -14.63
C LEU A 38 3.28 -29.34 -13.51
N TYR A 39 2.40 -28.82 -12.63
CA TYR A 39 1.76 -29.63 -11.60
C TYR A 39 0.97 -30.82 -12.20
N LYS A 40 0.15 -30.58 -13.23
CA LYS A 40 -0.58 -31.65 -13.93
C LYS A 40 0.32 -32.67 -14.62
N GLN A 41 1.57 -32.33 -14.91
CA GLN A 41 2.60 -33.22 -15.45
C GLN A 41 3.38 -33.98 -14.37
N GLY A 42 3.07 -33.77 -13.08
CA GLY A 42 3.80 -34.37 -11.95
C GLY A 42 5.14 -33.69 -11.62
N LYS A 43 5.48 -32.57 -12.25
CA LYS A 43 6.74 -31.85 -12.09
C LYS A 43 6.64 -30.86 -10.92
N LEU A 44 6.56 -31.37 -9.70
CA LEU A 44 6.24 -30.59 -8.50
C LEU A 44 7.26 -29.48 -8.22
N SER A 45 8.57 -29.75 -8.34
CA SER A 45 9.60 -28.74 -8.05
C SER A 45 9.56 -27.58 -9.03
N GLU A 46 9.36 -27.86 -10.32
CA GLU A 46 9.23 -26.84 -11.35
C GLU A 46 7.94 -26.02 -11.15
N ALA A 47 6.82 -26.70 -10.82
CA ALA A 47 5.55 -26.06 -10.54
C ALA A 47 5.62 -25.09 -9.35
N LEU A 48 6.30 -25.49 -8.26
CA LEU A 48 6.54 -24.62 -7.10
C LEU A 48 7.35 -23.36 -7.48
N GLY A 49 8.36 -23.50 -8.32
CA GLY A 49 9.14 -22.35 -8.80
C GLY A 49 8.28 -21.32 -9.53
N GLU A 50 7.40 -21.76 -10.46
CA GLU A 50 6.50 -20.85 -11.18
C GLU A 50 5.50 -20.14 -10.23
N VAL A 51 4.97 -20.88 -9.25
CA VAL A 51 4.04 -20.33 -8.23
C VAL A 51 4.76 -19.30 -7.34
N GLU A 52 6.01 -19.53 -6.97
CA GLU A 52 6.82 -18.57 -6.20
C GLU A 52 7.08 -17.29 -6.98
N VAL A 53 7.38 -17.39 -8.28
CA VAL A 53 7.51 -16.22 -9.15
C VAL A 53 6.19 -15.45 -9.22
N ALA A 54 5.07 -16.12 -9.49
CA ALA A 54 3.75 -15.49 -9.51
C ALA A 54 3.42 -14.79 -8.18
N SER A 55 3.70 -15.46 -7.06
CA SER A 55 3.51 -14.91 -5.71
C SER A 55 4.36 -13.64 -5.48
N THR A 56 5.59 -13.62 -5.99
CA THR A 56 6.48 -12.46 -5.88
C THR A 56 5.96 -11.28 -6.69
N LEU A 57 5.52 -11.52 -7.94
CA LEU A 57 4.92 -10.50 -8.79
C LEU A 57 3.62 -9.93 -8.19
N MET A 58 2.77 -10.77 -7.60
CA MET A 58 1.57 -10.33 -6.89
C MET A 58 1.90 -9.43 -5.70
N ARG A 59 2.91 -9.78 -4.90
CA ARG A 59 3.37 -8.94 -3.79
C ARG A 59 3.91 -7.60 -4.28
N GLN A 60 4.66 -7.59 -5.39
CA GLN A 60 5.16 -6.36 -5.99
C GLN A 60 4.01 -5.46 -6.45
N LYS A 61 3.03 -6.02 -7.16
CA LYS A 61 1.84 -5.29 -7.62
C LYS A 61 1.03 -4.72 -6.44
N LYS A 62 0.89 -5.50 -5.36
CA LYS A 62 0.26 -5.04 -4.13
C LYS A 62 1.05 -3.89 -3.48
N ALA A 63 2.39 -4.00 -3.46
CA ALA A 63 3.28 -2.97 -2.96
C ALA A 63 3.13 -1.64 -3.72
N GLU A 64 3.14 -1.69 -5.05
CA GLU A 64 2.90 -0.52 -5.91
C GLU A 64 1.52 0.12 -5.65
N SER A 65 0.51 -0.70 -5.40
CA SER A 65 -0.83 -0.23 -5.06
C SER A 65 -0.87 0.47 -3.70
N LEU A 66 -0.07 0.00 -2.72
CA LEU A 66 0.08 0.67 -1.43
C LEU A 66 0.82 2.02 -1.55
N GLU A 67 1.81 2.13 -2.43
CA GLU A 67 2.49 3.42 -2.69
C GLU A 67 1.51 4.50 -3.18
N ALA A 68 0.51 4.10 -3.95
CA ALA A 68 -0.47 5.01 -4.53
C ALA A 68 -1.50 5.59 -3.53
N VAL A 69 -1.47 5.16 -2.25
CA VAL A 69 -2.36 5.72 -1.22
C VAL A 69 -1.78 6.98 -0.55
N PHE A 70 -0.47 7.22 -0.72
CA PHE A 70 0.17 8.37 -0.08
C PHE A 70 -0.21 9.67 -0.77
N PRO A 71 -0.67 10.67 0.00
CA PRO A 71 -1.08 11.96 -0.55
C PRO A 71 0.09 12.75 -1.15
N ALA A 72 -0.22 13.69 -2.03
CA ALA A 72 0.74 14.73 -2.40
C ALA A 72 1.12 15.56 -1.17
N PRO A 73 2.34 16.12 -1.11
CA PRO A 73 2.75 16.95 0.02
C PRO A 73 1.86 18.20 0.11
N PRO A 74 1.34 18.53 1.30
CA PRO A 74 0.58 19.77 1.49
C PRO A 74 1.46 21.02 1.38
N ALA A 75 0.84 22.19 1.34
CA ALA A 75 1.56 23.46 1.25
C ALA A 75 2.58 23.59 2.41
N GLY A 76 3.80 24.00 2.10
CA GLY A 76 4.89 24.13 3.06
C GLY A 76 5.65 22.82 3.36
N TRP A 77 5.32 21.73 2.66
CA TRP A 77 5.98 20.44 2.81
C TRP A 77 6.55 19.95 1.47
N THR A 78 7.57 19.12 1.53
CA THR A 78 8.07 18.27 0.44
C THR A 78 7.88 16.83 0.81
N ALA A 79 7.88 15.94 -0.16
CA ALA A 79 7.81 14.51 0.09
C ALA A 79 8.91 13.77 -0.67
N ASP A 80 9.52 12.80 -0.01
CA ASP A 80 10.40 11.85 -0.65
C ASP A 80 9.59 10.89 -1.55
N LYS A 81 10.25 10.10 -2.38
CA LYS A 81 9.58 8.99 -3.09
C LYS A 81 9.04 7.99 -2.07
N ALA A 82 7.87 7.43 -2.34
CA ALA A 82 7.38 6.32 -1.54
C ALA A 82 8.32 5.11 -1.68
N GLU A 83 8.51 4.40 -0.59
CA GLU A 83 9.35 3.20 -0.52
C GLU A 83 8.51 2.02 -0.04
N THR A 84 8.72 0.87 -0.65
CA THR A 84 8.03 -0.37 -0.29
C THR A 84 9.03 -1.45 0.08
N GLN A 85 8.73 -2.18 1.14
CA GLN A 85 9.55 -3.30 1.62
C GLN A 85 8.66 -4.49 1.96
N ALA A 86 9.06 -5.69 1.50
CA ALA A 86 8.49 -6.92 1.99
C ALA A 86 9.10 -7.25 3.36
N LEU A 87 8.26 -7.45 4.38
CA LEU A 87 8.72 -7.84 5.71
C LEU A 87 9.15 -9.32 5.70
N ALA A 88 10.30 -9.60 6.32
CA ALA A 88 10.80 -10.95 6.42
C ALA A 88 9.86 -11.83 7.27
N LYS A 89 9.41 -12.98 6.72
CA LYS A 89 8.50 -13.90 7.41
C LYS A 89 9.06 -14.42 8.73
N VAL A 90 10.39 -14.58 8.82
CA VAL A 90 11.07 -15.24 9.95
C VAL A 90 11.01 -14.41 11.23
N PHE A 91 11.09 -13.09 11.14
CA PHE A 91 11.18 -12.23 12.33
C PHE A 91 9.93 -11.38 12.58
N MET A 92 9.14 -11.08 11.56
CA MET A 92 8.00 -10.15 11.65
C MET A 92 6.69 -10.73 11.12
N GLY A 93 6.63 -12.04 10.89
CA GLY A 93 5.42 -12.73 10.44
C GLY A 93 5.05 -12.47 8.98
N GLY A 94 5.90 -11.79 8.23
CA GLY A 94 5.64 -11.40 6.85
C GLY A 94 4.81 -10.12 6.75
N GLY A 95 4.43 -9.77 5.52
CA GLY A 95 3.66 -8.58 5.22
C GLY A 95 4.38 -7.67 4.22
N ILE A 96 3.71 -6.60 3.85
CA ILE A 96 4.23 -5.57 2.96
C ILE A 96 4.11 -4.24 3.71
N THR A 97 5.21 -3.50 3.78
CA THR A 97 5.22 -2.14 4.31
C THR A 97 5.49 -1.17 3.19
N ALA A 98 4.64 -0.17 3.05
CA ALA A 98 4.90 1.00 2.23
C ALA A 98 5.06 2.22 3.14
N SER A 99 5.99 3.10 2.83
CA SER A 99 6.20 4.32 3.63
C SER A 99 6.58 5.50 2.75
N ARG A 100 6.21 6.69 3.20
CA ARG A 100 6.60 7.95 2.60
C ARG A 100 6.95 8.98 3.67
N VAL A 101 8.03 9.70 3.44
CA VAL A 101 8.50 10.74 4.36
C VAL A 101 8.19 12.10 3.78
N TYR A 102 7.62 12.96 4.63
CA TYR A 102 7.33 14.37 4.37
C TYR A 102 8.22 15.23 5.24
N LYS A 103 8.77 16.28 4.67
CA LYS A 103 9.69 17.22 5.33
C LYS A 103 9.16 18.64 5.21
N GLN A 104 9.13 19.35 6.31
CA GLN A 104 8.77 20.75 6.32
C GLN A 104 9.80 21.57 5.54
N GLN A 105 9.37 22.45 4.63
CA GLN A 105 10.28 23.26 3.81
C GLN A 105 11.07 24.27 4.64
N ARG A 106 10.46 24.79 5.70
CA ARG A 106 11.09 25.72 6.64
C ARG A 106 10.97 25.16 8.04
N GLY A 107 12.06 24.58 8.56
CA GLY A 107 12.07 23.96 9.89
C GLY A 107 12.71 22.58 9.90
N LYS A 108 12.52 21.87 11.01
CA LYS A 108 13.03 20.50 11.21
C LYS A 108 11.89 19.46 11.25
N GLY A 109 10.67 19.90 10.97
CA GLY A 109 9.48 19.07 11.03
C GLY A 109 9.53 17.94 9.99
N ARG A 110 9.18 16.74 10.43
CA ARG A 110 9.13 15.53 9.61
C ARG A 110 7.91 14.71 9.98
N VAL A 111 7.24 14.17 8.96
CA VAL A 111 6.19 13.17 9.12
C VAL A 111 6.54 11.95 8.29
N LYS A 112 6.52 10.76 8.89
CA LYS A 112 6.56 9.49 8.18
C LYS A 112 5.18 8.88 8.19
N LEU A 113 4.59 8.70 7.02
CA LEU A 113 3.42 7.86 6.83
C LEU A 113 3.88 6.44 6.50
N GLU A 114 3.25 5.47 7.12
CA GLU A 114 3.55 4.06 6.93
C GLU A 114 2.25 3.26 6.86
N VAL A 115 2.18 2.37 5.90
CA VAL A 115 1.06 1.44 5.71
C VAL A 115 1.62 0.03 5.70
N VAL A 116 1.09 -0.81 6.58
CA VAL A 116 1.51 -2.22 6.70
C VAL A 116 0.31 -3.11 6.41
N SER A 117 0.46 -4.05 5.50
CA SER A 117 -0.56 -5.06 5.19
C SER A 117 -0.06 -6.48 5.48
N ASP A 118 -1.01 -7.39 5.74
CA ASP A 118 -0.75 -8.84 5.91
C ASP A 118 0.28 -9.16 7.01
N SER A 119 0.37 -8.33 8.05
CA SER A 119 1.30 -8.53 9.16
C SER A 119 0.57 -8.86 10.47
N PRO A 120 1.07 -9.81 11.26
CA PRO A 120 0.55 -10.12 12.59
C PRO A 120 0.62 -8.94 13.59
N LEU A 121 1.48 -7.96 13.33
CA LEU A 121 1.60 -6.74 14.16
C LEU A 121 0.28 -5.99 14.31
N MET A 122 -0.61 -6.09 13.32
CA MET A 122 -1.93 -5.45 13.37
C MET A 122 -2.79 -5.95 14.51
N GLN A 123 -2.67 -7.22 14.91
CA GLN A 123 -3.48 -7.80 15.99
C GLN A 123 -3.20 -7.10 17.32
N GLY A 124 -1.93 -6.77 17.60
CA GLY A 124 -1.55 -6.03 18.80
C GLY A 124 -2.17 -4.64 18.85
N VAL A 125 -2.11 -3.90 17.75
CA VAL A 125 -2.71 -2.56 17.67
C VAL A 125 -4.24 -2.65 17.73
N ALA A 126 -4.85 -3.59 17.02
CA ALA A 126 -6.31 -3.82 17.06
C ALA A 126 -6.81 -4.12 18.49
N MET A 127 -6.04 -4.90 19.25
CA MET A 127 -6.35 -5.19 20.66
C MET A 127 -6.31 -3.92 21.53
N LEU A 128 -5.34 -3.04 21.32
CA LEU A 128 -5.27 -1.74 22.02
C LEU A 128 -6.45 -0.85 21.63
N LEU A 129 -6.81 -0.77 20.36
CA LEU A 129 -7.92 0.05 19.86
C LEU A 129 -9.29 -0.40 20.40
N THR A 130 -9.44 -1.67 20.77
CA THR A 130 -10.67 -2.24 21.31
C THR A 130 -10.71 -2.29 22.83
N ASN A 131 -9.59 -2.07 23.52
CA ASN A 131 -9.49 -2.14 24.97
C ASN A 131 -8.96 -0.84 25.60
N PRO A 132 -9.84 0.09 25.99
CA PRO A 132 -9.46 1.37 26.60
C PRO A 132 -8.58 1.25 27.86
N MET A 133 -8.74 0.18 28.63
CA MET A 133 -7.95 -0.03 29.86
C MET A 133 -6.48 -0.26 29.54
N LEU A 134 -6.17 -0.97 28.45
CA LEU A 134 -4.78 -1.18 28.00
C LEU A 134 -4.15 0.13 27.56
N VAL A 135 -4.92 1.00 26.90
CA VAL A 135 -4.42 2.30 26.44
C VAL A 135 -4.09 3.22 27.62
N GLN A 136 -4.94 3.20 28.67
CA GLN A 136 -4.70 4.01 29.89
C GLN A 136 -3.41 3.62 30.63
N SER A 137 -2.95 2.38 30.50
CA SER A 137 -1.70 1.92 31.11
C SER A 137 -0.46 2.29 30.30
N ALA A 138 -0.61 2.75 29.05
CA ALA A 138 0.49 3.13 28.18
C ALA A 138 0.77 4.65 28.29
N PRO A 139 1.98 5.07 28.73
CA PRO A 139 2.32 6.48 28.90
C PRO A 139 2.13 7.29 27.60
N GLY A 140 1.41 8.41 27.70
CA GLY A 140 1.18 9.32 26.58
C GLY A 140 0.20 8.82 25.51
N ALA A 141 -0.39 7.62 25.68
CA ALA A 141 -1.33 7.05 24.75
C ALA A 141 -2.79 7.52 25.03
N LYS A 142 -3.54 7.77 23.97
CA LYS A 142 -4.95 8.15 24.02
C LYS A 142 -5.69 7.55 22.82
N LEU A 143 -6.92 7.10 23.06
CA LEU A 143 -7.85 6.80 21.96
C LEU A 143 -8.44 8.10 21.44
N ILE A 144 -8.40 8.26 20.12
CA ILE A 144 -8.97 9.39 19.40
C ILE A 144 -9.88 8.89 18.27
N ARG A 145 -10.73 9.76 17.76
CA ARG A 145 -11.49 9.52 16.52
C ARG A 145 -10.70 10.07 15.35
N LEU A 146 -10.56 9.25 14.31
CA LEU A 146 -9.99 9.67 13.02
C LEU A 146 -10.91 9.18 11.90
N GLY A 147 -11.64 10.12 11.28
CA GLY A 147 -12.75 9.78 10.40
C GLY A 147 -13.80 8.94 11.15
N GLU A 148 -14.19 7.81 10.57
CA GLU A 148 -15.19 6.91 11.18
C GLU A 148 -14.59 5.90 12.17
N GLY A 149 -13.24 5.78 12.22
CA GLY A 149 -12.53 4.80 13.04
C GLY A 149 -11.98 5.34 14.36
N ASN A 150 -11.56 4.42 15.23
CA ASN A 150 -10.74 4.73 16.39
C ASN A 150 -9.26 4.64 16.00
N ALA A 151 -8.46 5.56 16.52
CA ALA A 151 -7.02 5.56 16.36
C ALA A 151 -6.33 5.71 17.72
N LEU A 152 -5.13 5.20 17.83
CA LEU A 152 -4.26 5.35 18.97
C LEU A 152 -3.32 6.54 18.70
N LEU A 153 -3.43 7.60 19.48
CA LEU A 153 -2.46 8.69 19.51
C LEU A 153 -1.50 8.45 20.67
N THR A 154 -0.21 8.47 20.40
CA THR A 154 0.84 8.41 21.43
C THR A 154 1.72 9.65 21.31
N VAL A 155 1.84 10.42 22.39
CA VAL A 155 2.73 11.58 22.48
C VAL A 155 3.97 11.18 23.25
N GLN A 156 5.16 11.37 22.64
CA GLN A 156 6.46 10.97 23.19
C GLN A 156 7.33 12.21 23.44
N GLY A 157 7.22 12.81 24.62
CA GLY A 157 7.92 14.03 24.95
C GLY A 157 7.53 15.24 24.07
N GLU A 158 8.40 16.23 24.01
CA GLU A 158 8.18 17.42 23.19
C GLU A 158 8.51 17.15 21.71
N GLY A 159 7.61 17.57 20.83
CA GLY A 159 7.84 17.57 19.38
C GLY A 159 7.75 16.20 18.69
N ARG A 160 7.24 15.14 19.35
CA ARG A 160 7.03 13.84 18.74
C ARG A 160 5.66 13.24 19.08
N ALA A 161 4.97 12.75 18.05
CA ALA A 161 3.71 12.04 18.21
C ALA A 161 3.55 10.96 17.14
N ASP A 162 2.77 9.95 17.45
CA ASP A 162 2.47 8.81 16.61
C ASP A 162 0.96 8.55 16.62
N VAL A 163 0.35 8.42 15.46
CA VAL A 163 -1.05 8.04 15.28
C VAL A 163 -1.10 6.70 14.57
N GLN A 164 -1.81 5.74 15.15
CA GLN A 164 -1.99 4.41 14.58
C GLN A 164 -3.46 4.06 14.48
N LEU A 165 -3.86 3.46 13.36
CA LEU A 165 -5.20 2.90 13.18
C LEU A 165 -5.14 1.62 12.36
N VAL A 166 -6.11 0.75 12.57
CA VAL A 166 -6.27 -0.49 11.80
C VAL A 166 -7.52 -0.37 10.94
N VAL A 167 -7.34 -0.56 9.64
CA VAL A 167 -8.42 -0.54 8.64
C VAL A 167 -8.82 -1.98 8.34
N ASP A 168 -10.10 -2.31 8.58
CA ASP A 168 -10.75 -3.61 8.33
C ASP A 168 -9.97 -4.82 8.90
N GLY A 169 -9.18 -4.62 9.96
CA GLY A 169 -8.38 -5.67 10.59
C GLY A 169 -7.20 -6.18 9.75
N LYS A 170 -6.93 -5.59 8.59
CA LYS A 170 -5.95 -6.10 7.61
C LYS A 170 -4.86 -5.12 7.22
N VAL A 171 -5.07 -3.83 7.48
CA VAL A 171 -4.09 -2.78 7.16
C VAL A 171 -3.86 -1.93 8.39
N LEU A 172 -2.61 -1.83 8.82
CA LEU A 172 -2.16 -0.88 9.83
C LEU A 172 -1.65 0.38 9.14
N LEU A 173 -2.21 1.52 9.53
CA LEU A 173 -1.74 2.83 9.16
C LEU A 173 -1.04 3.46 10.35
N ARG A 174 0.11 4.08 10.10
CA ARG A 174 0.89 4.82 11.08
C ARG A 174 1.31 6.17 10.53
N ALA A 175 1.14 7.23 11.33
CA ALA A 175 1.65 8.56 11.05
C ALA A 175 2.53 9.02 12.21
N GLU A 176 3.84 9.06 12.00
CA GLU A 176 4.82 9.52 12.99
C GLU A 176 5.27 10.93 12.64
N ALA A 177 4.99 11.90 13.51
CA ALA A 177 5.44 13.28 13.42
C ALA A 177 6.60 13.53 14.38
N SER A 178 7.60 14.28 13.96
CA SER A 178 8.78 14.62 14.77
C SER A 178 9.33 16.00 14.42
N GLY A 179 9.98 16.66 15.40
CA GLY A 179 10.58 17.98 15.27
C GLY A 179 9.56 19.11 15.08
N LEU A 180 8.36 18.97 15.67
CA LEU A 180 7.23 19.89 15.52
C LEU A 180 6.63 20.21 16.90
N GLU A 181 6.37 21.48 17.18
CA GLU A 181 5.68 21.89 18.40
C GLU A 181 4.27 21.26 18.49
N GLN A 182 3.57 21.16 17.35
CA GLN A 182 2.24 20.59 17.24
C GLN A 182 2.28 19.20 16.61
N ALA A 183 3.22 18.34 17.06
CA ALA A 183 3.42 17.02 16.47
C ALA A 183 2.15 16.15 16.48
N ALA A 184 1.35 16.19 17.54
CA ALA A 184 0.11 15.42 17.66
C ALA A 184 -0.95 15.84 16.63
N GLU A 185 -1.14 17.14 16.45
CA GLU A 185 -2.11 17.66 15.46
C GLU A 185 -1.63 17.35 14.03
N THR A 186 -0.35 17.60 13.75
CA THR A 186 0.24 17.30 12.44
C THR A 186 0.15 15.80 12.11
N ALA A 187 0.41 14.90 13.06
CA ALA A 187 0.27 13.45 12.85
C ALA A 187 -1.17 13.08 12.49
N LYS A 188 -2.18 13.66 13.17
CA LYS A 188 -3.59 13.44 12.87
C LYS A 188 -3.98 13.96 11.49
N GLU A 189 -3.53 15.16 11.14
CA GLU A 189 -3.79 15.76 9.82
C GLU A 189 -3.24 14.87 8.69
N PHE A 190 -1.99 14.45 8.79
CA PHE A 190 -1.38 13.59 7.78
C PHE A 190 -2.03 12.20 7.71
N ALA A 191 -2.40 11.61 8.85
CA ALA A 191 -3.14 10.36 8.87
C ALA A 191 -4.51 10.49 8.18
N ALA A 192 -5.20 11.62 8.38
CA ALA A 192 -6.50 11.88 7.77
C ALA A 192 -6.42 12.17 6.26
N MET A 193 -5.25 12.53 5.73
CA MET A 193 -5.04 12.73 4.29
C MET A 193 -4.92 11.43 3.50
N LEU A 194 -4.71 10.29 4.16
CA LEU A 194 -4.65 9.00 3.49
C LEU A 194 -6.02 8.57 2.99
N ASP A 195 -6.04 8.01 1.78
CA ASP A 195 -7.26 7.49 1.16
C ASP A 195 -7.66 6.15 1.81
N LEU A 196 -8.49 6.25 2.88
CA LEU A 196 -8.95 5.08 3.63
C LEU A 196 -9.82 4.16 2.78
N ASP A 197 -10.58 4.68 1.81
CA ASP A 197 -11.42 3.85 0.94
C ASP A 197 -10.56 3.02 0.00
N LYS A 198 -9.51 3.61 -0.53
CA LYS A 198 -8.52 2.87 -1.33
C LYS A 198 -7.78 1.82 -0.48
N LEU A 199 -7.44 2.14 0.77
CA LEU A 199 -6.86 1.17 1.71
C LEU A 199 -7.81 0.01 2.01
N ARG A 200 -9.12 0.27 2.18
CA ARG A 200 -10.14 -0.78 2.32
C ARG A 200 -10.25 -1.69 1.10
N GLN A 201 -10.11 -1.13 -0.11
CA GLN A 201 -10.10 -1.93 -1.34
C GLN A 201 -8.87 -2.84 -1.42
N LEU A 202 -7.70 -2.37 -0.98
CA LEU A 202 -6.47 -3.16 -0.94
C LEU A 202 -6.45 -4.19 0.19
N ALA A 203 -7.33 -4.04 1.19
CA ALA A 203 -7.52 -4.98 2.30
C ALA A 203 -8.42 -6.18 1.93
N LYS A 204 -9.13 -6.12 0.82
CA LYS A 204 -9.98 -7.22 0.32
C LYS A 204 -9.16 -8.32 -0.34
#